data_856bd094286be994e3bf4d8c983bea22
#
_entry.id   856bd094286be994e3bf4d8c983bea22
#
_cell.length_a   1.000
_cell.length_b   1.000
_cell.length_c   1.000
_cell.angle_alpha   90.00
_cell.angle_beta   90.00
_cell.angle_gamma   90.00
#
_symmetry.space_group_name_H-M   'P 1'
#
loop_
_entity.id
_entity.type
_entity.pdbx_description
1 polymer ?
#
loop_
_entity_poly.entity_id
_entity_poly.type
_entity_poly.pdbx_seq_one_letter_code
_entity_poly.pdbx_strand_id
1 'polypeptide(L)'
;MRLIDSWMKNPPTLAQRCTYGTVWPASARSMPEGRALALTVQPLDGWSELWVWHQESDGWKLDVLAPETGGPGLGYVEWAGWSPASRGKLLVVREAKSNGRVTRRFEVLRTDTLIAEKSASEPRQLTAFGLWADAGWRQETVSLR
;
A
#
# COMPACT_ATOMS: atom_id res chain seq x y z
N MET A 1 14.38 2.74 -8.39
CA MET A 1 13.09 2.34 -8.98
C MET A 1 12.49 3.52 -9.73
N ARG A 2 11.96 3.28 -10.93
CA ARG A 2 11.37 4.29 -11.78
C ARG A 2 9.97 3.86 -12.22
N LEU A 3 9.03 4.78 -12.17
CA LEU A 3 7.71 4.62 -12.79
C LEU A 3 7.80 5.17 -14.21
N ILE A 4 7.40 4.36 -15.18
CA ILE A 4 7.41 4.72 -16.60
C ILE A 4 6.03 4.43 -17.23
N ASP A 5 5.71 5.14 -18.31
CA ASP A 5 4.56 4.80 -19.14
C ASP A 5 4.98 3.81 -20.23
N SER A 6 4.60 2.55 -20.04
CA SER A 6 5.01 1.46 -20.95
C SER A 6 4.37 1.51 -22.34
N TRP A 7 3.38 2.36 -22.55
CA TRP A 7 2.71 2.49 -23.85
C TRP A 7 3.51 3.29 -24.88
N MET A 8 4.53 4.00 -24.45
CA MET A 8 5.37 4.82 -25.31
C MET A 8 6.62 4.06 -25.77
N LYS A 9 7.06 4.27 -27.02
CA LYS A 9 8.27 3.65 -27.56
C LYS A 9 9.53 4.03 -26.78
N ASN A 10 9.61 5.27 -26.32
CA ASN A 10 10.67 5.79 -25.43
C ASN A 10 9.99 6.39 -24.20
N PRO A 11 9.61 5.57 -23.21
CA PRO A 11 8.79 6.05 -22.10
C PRO A 11 9.57 7.05 -21.22
N PRO A 12 9.00 8.23 -20.95
CA PRO A 12 9.59 9.15 -20.00
C PRO A 12 9.51 8.56 -18.59
N THR A 13 10.44 8.96 -17.72
CA THR A 13 10.34 8.67 -16.28
C THR A 13 9.28 9.59 -15.70
N LEU A 14 8.17 9.00 -15.23
CA LEU A 14 7.08 9.74 -14.57
C LEU A 14 7.43 10.11 -13.13
N ALA A 15 8.10 9.21 -12.44
CA ALA A 15 8.60 9.41 -11.08
C ALA A 15 9.70 8.39 -10.78
N GLN A 16 10.60 8.70 -9.85
CA GLN A 16 11.64 7.79 -9.42
C GLN A 16 11.99 7.95 -7.94
N ARG A 17 12.41 6.86 -7.32
CA ARG A 17 12.97 6.86 -5.97
C ARG A 17 13.98 5.73 -5.82
N CYS A 18 15.05 6.00 -5.10
CA CYS A 18 16.06 5.01 -4.73
C CYS A 18 15.78 4.48 -3.34
N THR A 19 16.12 3.21 -3.12
CA THR A 19 16.10 2.56 -1.82
C THR A 19 17.27 1.58 -1.74
N TYR A 20 17.81 1.39 -0.56
CA TYR A 20 18.74 0.30 -0.24
C TYR A 20 18.00 -0.95 0.26
N GLY A 21 16.70 -0.86 0.48
CA GLY A 21 15.85 -1.97 0.90
C GLY A 21 15.55 -2.94 -0.23
N THR A 22 15.04 -4.11 0.14
CA THR A 22 14.56 -5.10 -0.82
C THR A 22 13.23 -4.67 -1.41
N VAL A 23 13.17 -4.61 -2.73
CA VAL A 23 11.93 -4.37 -3.48
C VAL A 23 11.33 -5.70 -3.89
N TRP A 24 10.05 -5.88 -3.67
CA TRP A 24 9.31 -7.10 -4.04
C TRP A 24 8.46 -6.86 -5.29
N PRO A 25 9.00 -7.08 -6.51
CA PRO A 25 8.27 -6.78 -7.75
C PRO A 25 6.97 -7.56 -7.90
N ALA A 26 6.92 -8.80 -7.40
CA ALA A 26 5.72 -9.63 -7.45
C ALA A 26 4.55 -9.08 -6.61
N SER A 27 4.83 -8.15 -5.68
CA SER A 27 3.80 -7.47 -4.88
C SER A 27 3.15 -6.28 -5.59
N ALA A 28 3.63 -5.92 -6.78
CA ALA A 28 3.08 -4.77 -7.51
C ALA A 28 1.59 -4.96 -7.84
N ARG A 29 0.81 -3.96 -7.49
CA ARG A 29 -0.65 -3.92 -7.72
C ARG A 29 -1.03 -2.58 -8.31
N SER A 30 -1.33 -2.56 -9.60
CA SER A 30 -1.81 -1.35 -10.26
C SER A 30 -3.31 -1.17 -10.04
N MET A 31 -3.71 0.07 -9.80
CA MET A 31 -5.11 0.44 -9.75
C MET A 31 -5.73 0.29 -11.15
N PRO A 32 -6.99 -0.17 -11.27
CA PRO A 32 -7.72 -0.06 -12.53
C PRO A 32 -7.63 1.35 -13.10
N GLU A 33 -7.46 1.48 -14.43
CA GLU A 33 -7.22 2.75 -15.14
C GLU A 33 -5.83 3.38 -14.92
N GLY A 34 -4.91 2.69 -14.19
CA GLY A 34 -3.51 3.07 -14.12
C GLY A 34 -3.19 4.39 -13.40
N ARG A 35 -4.01 4.81 -12.44
CA ARG A 35 -3.79 6.06 -11.68
C ARG A 35 -2.99 5.89 -10.40
N ALA A 36 -2.75 4.67 -9.98
CA ALA A 36 -1.93 4.36 -8.82
C ALA A 36 -1.30 2.97 -8.94
N LEU A 37 -0.20 2.78 -8.25
CA LEU A 37 0.53 1.52 -8.15
C LEU A 37 1.03 1.34 -6.73
N ALA A 38 0.69 0.22 -6.11
CA ALA A 38 1.21 -0.16 -4.80
C ALA A 38 2.30 -1.23 -4.95
N LEU A 39 3.33 -1.16 -4.11
CA LEU A 39 4.48 -2.06 -4.14
C LEU A 39 5.07 -2.21 -2.75
N THR A 40 5.37 -3.46 -2.34
CA THR A 40 6.04 -3.73 -1.08
C THR A 40 7.54 -3.47 -1.18
N VAL A 41 8.06 -2.72 -0.23
CA VAL A 41 9.49 -2.47 -0.04
C VAL A 41 9.86 -2.79 1.40
N GLN A 42 10.94 -3.55 1.57
CA GLN A 42 11.45 -3.95 2.88
C GLN A 42 12.79 -3.24 3.13
N PRO A 43 12.79 -2.10 3.82
CA PRO A 43 14.03 -1.37 4.10
C PRO A 43 14.90 -2.05 5.16
N LEU A 44 14.29 -2.81 6.07
CA LEU A 44 14.95 -3.55 7.15
C LEU A 44 14.30 -4.92 7.33
N ASP A 45 15.05 -5.86 7.88
CA ASP A 45 14.50 -7.17 8.23
C ASP A 45 13.33 -7.02 9.21
N GLY A 46 12.25 -7.73 8.93
CA GLY A 46 11.03 -7.68 9.74
C GLY A 46 10.22 -6.38 9.63
N TRP A 47 10.59 -5.45 8.74
CA TRP A 47 9.89 -4.18 8.54
C TRP A 47 9.59 -3.96 7.07
N SER A 48 8.31 -4.08 6.67
CA SER A 48 7.86 -3.89 5.29
C SER A 48 6.92 -2.71 5.19
N GLU A 49 7.20 -1.86 4.23
CA GLU A 49 6.43 -0.67 3.89
C GLU A 49 5.65 -0.92 2.61
N LEU A 50 4.54 -0.22 2.44
CA LEU A 50 3.83 -0.14 1.18
C LEU A 50 4.14 1.19 0.51
N TRP A 51 4.80 1.16 -0.62
CA TRP A 51 5.06 2.31 -1.45
C TRP A 51 3.94 2.48 -2.45
N VAL A 52 3.33 3.66 -2.47
CA VAL A 52 2.19 3.96 -3.34
C VAL A 52 2.55 5.12 -4.25
N TRP A 53 2.66 4.80 -5.53
CA TRP A 53 2.76 5.78 -6.61
C TRP A 53 1.34 6.19 -6.97
N HIS A 54 1.06 7.47 -6.97
CA HIS A 54 -0.26 7.98 -7.32
C HIS A 54 -0.19 9.26 -8.13
N GLN A 55 -1.18 9.46 -8.99
CA GLN A 55 -1.28 10.62 -9.84
C GLN A 55 -2.04 11.74 -9.13
N GLU A 56 -1.41 12.90 -9.08
CA GLU A 56 -2.03 14.14 -8.64
C GLU A 56 -2.16 15.11 -9.82
N SER A 57 -2.75 16.29 -9.59
CA SER A 57 -2.97 17.30 -10.64
C SER A 57 -1.67 17.81 -11.29
N ASP A 58 -0.57 17.80 -10.55
CA ASP A 58 0.74 18.30 -10.96
C ASP A 58 1.75 17.19 -11.33
N GLY A 59 1.29 15.94 -11.40
CA GLY A 59 2.12 14.79 -11.79
C GLY A 59 2.03 13.61 -10.84
N TRP A 60 3.02 12.72 -10.94
CA TRP A 60 3.09 11.53 -10.11
C TRP A 60 3.87 11.79 -8.82
N LYS A 61 3.34 11.31 -7.73
CA LYS A 61 3.98 11.31 -6.41
C LYS A 61 4.14 9.90 -5.86
N LEU A 62 5.10 9.75 -4.96
CA LEU A 62 5.30 8.54 -4.18
C LEU A 62 5.13 8.86 -2.71
N ASP A 63 4.21 8.16 -2.06
CA ASP A 63 4.08 8.14 -0.61
C ASP A 63 4.44 6.76 -0.05
N VAL A 64 5.01 6.76 1.14
CA VAL A 64 5.42 5.56 1.85
C VAL A 64 4.50 5.37 3.05
N LEU A 65 3.81 4.24 3.08
CA LEU A 65 2.98 3.82 4.21
C LEU A 65 3.80 2.87 5.09
N ALA A 66 4.11 3.32 6.31
CA ALA A 66 4.82 2.52 7.30
C ALA A 66 3.85 1.76 8.23
N PRO A 67 4.28 0.64 8.84
CA PRO A 67 3.43 -0.11 9.77
C PRO A 67 2.92 0.72 10.96
N GLU A 68 3.78 1.59 11.48
CA GLU A 68 3.44 2.55 12.55
C GLU A 68 4.35 3.78 12.48
N THR A 69 4.04 4.79 13.28
CA THR A 69 4.79 6.06 13.32
C THR A 69 6.03 6.03 14.23
N GLY A 70 6.18 4.98 15.03
CA GLY A 70 7.36 4.78 15.86
C GLY A 70 8.58 4.32 15.07
N GLY A 71 9.69 4.12 15.76
CA GLY A 71 10.92 3.58 15.15
C GLY A 71 10.69 2.19 14.56
N PRO A 72 11.50 1.77 13.58
CA PRO A 72 11.36 0.46 12.96
C PRO A 72 11.52 -0.67 13.98
N GLY A 73 10.71 -1.69 13.87
CA GLY A 73 10.71 -2.88 14.70
C GLY A 73 10.28 -4.08 13.86
N LEU A 74 9.26 -4.81 14.31
CA LEU A 74 8.61 -5.86 13.53
C LEU A 74 7.26 -5.36 13.06
N GLY A 75 7.03 -5.36 11.75
CA GLY A 75 5.78 -4.88 11.20
C GLY A 75 5.73 -4.91 9.68
N TYR A 76 4.52 -4.75 9.16
CA TYR A 76 4.28 -4.67 7.73
C TYR A 76 3.07 -3.81 7.41
N VAL A 77 3.04 -3.31 6.19
CA VAL A 77 1.84 -2.75 5.55
C VAL A 77 1.54 -3.57 4.32
N GLU A 78 0.31 -4.01 4.21
CA GLU A 78 -0.16 -4.90 3.17
C GLU A 78 -1.24 -4.22 2.35
N TRP A 79 -1.12 -4.30 1.03
CA TRP A 79 -2.19 -3.94 0.12
C TRP A 79 -3.30 -4.99 0.22
N ALA A 80 -4.54 -4.55 0.43
CA ALA A 80 -5.69 -5.44 0.54
C ALA A 80 -6.69 -5.29 -0.61
N GLY A 81 -6.62 -4.20 -1.37
CA GLY A 81 -7.49 -4.01 -2.53
C GLY A 81 -7.57 -2.57 -3.00
N TRP A 82 -8.08 -2.41 -4.22
CA TRP A 82 -8.48 -1.15 -4.82
C TRP A 82 -10.00 -1.10 -4.93
N SER A 83 -10.60 0.05 -4.67
CA SER A 83 -11.95 0.31 -5.15
C SER A 83 -11.94 0.55 -6.66
N PRO A 84 -13.10 0.51 -7.35
CA PRO A 84 -13.20 1.04 -8.70
C PRO A 84 -12.63 2.46 -8.76
N ALA A 85 -11.99 2.82 -9.88
CA ALA A 85 -11.28 4.10 -10.02
C ALA A 85 -12.18 5.31 -9.72
N SER A 86 -13.47 5.23 -10.03
CA SER A 86 -14.48 6.26 -9.72
C SER A 86 -14.67 6.50 -8.20
N ARG A 87 -14.26 5.54 -7.35
CA ARG A 87 -14.35 5.65 -5.90
C ARG A 87 -13.05 6.16 -5.26
N GLY A 88 -11.91 5.93 -5.91
CA GLY A 88 -10.60 6.43 -5.47
C GLY A 88 -10.18 5.98 -4.07
N LYS A 89 -10.38 4.70 -3.72
CA LYS A 89 -10.03 4.16 -2.41
C LYS A 89 -8.98 3.07 -2.50
N LEU A 90 -8.13 3.03 -1.49
CA LEU A 90 -7.11 2.01 -1.26
C LEU A 90 -7.39 1.33 0.09
N LEU A 91 -7.41 0.00 0.09
CA LEU A 91 -7.53 -0.78 1.31
C LEU A 91 -6.16 -1.27 1.74
N VAL A 92 -5.78 -1.00 2.99
CA VAL A 92 -4.51 -1.47 3.56
C VAL A 92 -4.72 -2.11 4.92
N VAL A 93 -3.79 -3.01 5.26
CA VAL A 93 -3.67 -3.59 6.60
C VAL A 93 -2.31 -3.20 7.14
N ARG A 94 -2.28 -2.63 8.33
CA ARG A 94 -1.05 -2.36 9.08
C ARG A 94 -1.00 -3.27 10.28
N GLU A 95 0.13 -3.94 10.48
CA GLU A 95 0.39 -4.71 11.68
C GLU A 95 1.80 -4.38 12.17
N ALA A 96 1.92 -4.12 13.47
CA ALA A 96 3.20 -3.82 14.08
C ALA A 96 3.27 -4.47 15.47
N LYS A 97 4.47 -4.93 15.82
CA LYS A 97 4.80 -5.45 17.14
C LYS A 97 5.79 -4.53 17.82
N SER A 98 5.40 -3.97 18.95
CA SER A 98 6.22 -3.08 19.73
C SER A 98 6.04 -3.41 21.22
N ASN A 99 7.15 -3.55 21.96
CA ASN A 99 7.13 -3.88 23.41
C ASN A 99 6.29 -5.13 23.73
N GLY A 100 6.37 -6.16 22.88
CA GLY A 100 5.61 -7.39 23.05
C GLY A 100 4.11 -7.29 22.71
N ARG A 101 3.63 -6.10 22.36
CA ARG A 101 2.23 -5.89 21.96
C ARG A 101 2.12 -5.86 20.44
N VAL A 102 1.15 -6.61 19.90
CA VAL A 102 0.79 -6.59 18.48
C VAL A 102 -0.42 -5.69 18.30
N THR A 103 -0.34 -4.73 17.39
CA THR A 103 -1.45 -3.90 16.95
C THR A 103 -1.73 -4.19 15.48
N ARG A 104 -2.98 -4.39 15.13
CA ARG A 104 -3.43 -4.61 13.76
C ARG A 104 -4.55 -3.63 13.43
N ARG A 105 -4.43 -3.00 12.26
CA ARG A 105 -5.38 -1.98 11.84
C ARG A 105 -5.70 -2.14 10.35
N PHE A 106 -6.99 -2.13 10.06
CA PHE A 106 -7.53 -2.11 8.70
C PHE A 106 -7.95 -0.68 8.38
N GLU A 107 -7.52 -0.18 7.23
CA GLU A 107 -7.76 1.21 6.85
C GLU A 107 -8.30 1.33 5.43
N VAL A 108 -9.17 2.32 5.25
CA VAL A 108 -9.64 2.79 3.95
C VAL A 108 -9.01 4.15 3.71
N LEU A 109 -8.13 4.24 2.73
CA LEU A 109 -7.40 5.46 2.37
C LEU A 109 -7.97 6.07 1.09
N ARG A 110 -7.88 7.38 0.96
CA ARG A 110 -8.05 8.04 -0.33
C ARG A 110 -6.80 7.82 -1.18
N THR A 111 -6.98 7.52 -2.47
CA THR A 111 -5.82 7.29 -3.38
C THR A 111 -5.10 8.58 -3.76
N ASP A 112 -5.74 9.73 -3.68
CA ASP A 112 -5.15 11.03 -4.03
C ASP A 112 -4.29 11.63 -2.91
N THR A 113 -4.66 11.44 -1.66
CA THR A 113 -3.98 12.03 -0.50
C THR A 113 -3.32 11.00 0.42
N LEU A 114 -3.68 9.74 0.29
CA LEU A 114 -3.34 8.62 1.19
C LEU A 114 -3.71 8.86 2.66
N ILE A 115 -4.70 9.72 2.88
CA ILE A 115 -5.28 9.96 4.20
C ILE A 115 -6.32 8.88 4.50
N ALA A 116 -6.27 8.32 5.72
CA ALA A 116 -7.24 7.37 6.19
C ALA A 116 -8.59 8.04 6.43
N GLU A 117 -9.63 7.56 5.75
CA GLU A 117 -11.01 7.99 5.99
C GLU A 117 -11.69 7.17 7.08
N LYS A 118 -11.35 5.88 7.14
CA LYS A 118 -11.90 4.92 8.11
C LYS A 118 -10.81 3.97 8.57
N SER A 119 -10.91 3.55 9.81
CA SER A 119 -9.99 2.60 10.43
C SER A 119 -10.72 1.71 11.42
N ALA A 120 -10.34 0.45 11.49
CA ALA A 120 -10.92 -0.52 12.41
C ALA A 120 -9.91 -1.60 12.79
N SER A 121 -10.16 -2.29 13.90
CA SER A 121 -9.34 -3.44 14.34
C SER A 121 -9.66 -4.73 13.59
N GLU A 122 -10.81 -4.79 12.91
CA GLU A 122 -11.24 -5.95 12.13
C GLU A 122 -11.84 -5.54 10.79
N PRO A 123 -11.59 -6.30 9.71
CA PRO A 123 -12.03 -5.93 8.38
C PRO A 123 -13.56 -5.90 8.22
N ARG A 124 -14.28 -6.76 8.95
CA ARG A 124 -15.74 -6.82 8.91
C ARG A 124 -16.42 -5.54 9.42
N GLN A 125 -15.71 -4.71 10.16
CA GLN A 125 -16.21 -3.42 10.64
C GLN A 125 -16.20 -2.35 9.55
N LEU A 126 -15.56 -2.62 8.42
CA LEU A 126 -15.43 -1.70 7.29
C LEU A 126 -16.11 -2.29 6.06
N THR A 127 -17.21 -1.70 5.62
CA THR A 127 -17.96 -2.13 4.44
C THR A 127 -17.09 -2.25 3.19
N ALA A 128 -16.13 -1.34 3.02
CA ALA A 128 -15.22 -1.33 1.89
C ALA A 128 -14.41 -2.63 1.76
N PHE A 129 -14.00 -3.26 2.86
CA PHE A 129 -13.29 -4.55 2.82
C PHE A 129 -14.20 -5.69 2.32
N GLY A 130 -15.49 -5.66 2.64
CA GLY A 130 -16.45 -6.60 2.08
C GLY A 130 -16.65 -6.45 0.58
N LEU A 131 -16.61 -5.22 0.09
CA LEU A 131 -16.88 -4.89 -1.32
C LEU A 131 -15.64 -5.03 -2.21
N TRP A 132 -14.47 -4.59 -1.75
CA TRP A 132 -13.30 -4.36 -2.61
C TRP A 132 -12.03 -5.10 -2.19
N ALA A 133 -12.02 -5.84 -1.09
CA ALA A 133 -10.84 -6.62 -0.72
C ALA A 133 -10.54 -7.67 -1.82
N ASP A 134 -9.27 -7.74 -2.23
CA ASP A 134 -8.82 -8.66 -3.24
C ASP A 134 -8.98 -10.12 -2.80
N ALA A 135 -9.38 -10.99 -3.71
CA ALA A 135 -9.58 -12.41 -3.40
C ALA A 135 -8.28 -13.11 -2.99
N GLY A 136 -7.16 -12.77 -3.65
CA GLY A 136 -5.83 -13.28 -3.30
C GLY A 136 -5.42 -12.84 -1.90
N TRP A 137 -5.62 -11.57 -1.57
CA TRP A 137 -5.33 -11.07 -0.23
C TRP A 137 -6.11 -11.84 0.87
N ARG A 138 -7.39 -12.10 0.64
CA ARG A 138 -8.24 -12.84 1.60
C ARG A 138 -7.73 -14.25 1.88
N GLN A 139 -7.05 -14.87 0.92
CA GLN A 139 -6.51 -16.23 1.05
C GLN A 139 -5.10 -16.26 1.63
N GLU A 140 -4.30 -15.21 1.39
CA GLU A 140 -2.86 -15.18 1.66
C GLU A 140 -2.46 -14.23 2.79
N THR A 141 -3.43 -13.67 3.51
CA THR A 141 -3.12 -12.70 4.57
C THR A 141 -2.23 -13.32 5.66
N VAL A 142 -1.21 -12.58 6.05
CA VAL A 142 -0.23 -12.97 7.08
C VAL A 142 -0.54 -12.22 8.36
N SER A 143 -0.19 -12.79 9.51
CA SER A 143 -0.33 -12.13 10.80
C SER A 143 0.88 -12.39 11.68
N LEU A 144 1.27 -11.40 12.48
CA LEU A 144 2.33 -11.49 13.48
C LEU A 144 1.85 -12.11 14.81
N ARG A 145 0.58 -12.41 14.92
CA ARG A 145 -0.02 -13.03 16.11
C ARG A 145 0.34 -14.49 16.27
#